data_b4c14778e8165779db0d3e83bc5c4a89
#
_entry.id   b4c14778e8165779db0d3e83bc5c4a89
#
_cell.length_a   1.000
_cell.length_b   1.000
_cell.length_c   1.000
_cell.angle_alpha   90.00
_cell.angle_beta   90.00
_cell.angle_gamma   90.00
#
_symmetry.space_group_name_H-M   'P 1'
#
loop_
_entity.id
_entity.type
_entity.pdbx_description
1 polymer ?
#
loop_
_entity_poly.entity_id
_entity_poly.type
_entity_poly.pdbx_seq_one_letter_code
_entity_poly.pdbx_strand_id
1 'polypeptide(L)'
;MTTDDDLAARTGQALTRRGWRLISAESCTGGLLAATLTEIPGASDWFEGAFVTYRLSAKTAMVGVSPALLDRHGAVSEPIARAMAEGALANSDADIAVSITGIAGPDGGDVLSPVGTIWFGWAIREDTGIQCVQTAEHHLSG
;
A
#
# COMPACT_ATOMS: atom_id res chain seq x y z
N MET A 1 19.15 -2.14 -16.94
CA MET A 1 18.63 -1.88 -15.58
C MET A 1 17.28 -1.20 -15.68
N THR A 2 16.31 -1.70 -14.93
CA THR A 2 14.95 -1.16 -14.93
C THR A 2 14.89 0.06 -13.99
N THR A 3 14.42 1.19 -14.49
CA THR A 3 14.28 2.41 -13.68
C THR A 3 12.91 2.44 -13.02
N ASP A 4 12.74 3.33 -12.02
CA ASP A 4 11.44 3.55 -11.37
C ASP A 4 10.40 4.02 -12.39
N ASP A 5 10.80 4.88 -13.34
CA ASP A 5 9.90 5.36 -14.38
C ASP A 5 9.46 4.22 -15.30
N ASP A 6 10.38 3.29 -15.65
CA ASP A 6 10.04 2.13 -16.46
C ASP A 6 9.04 1.23 -15.75
N LEU A 7 9.25 0.97 -14.45
CA LEU A 7 8.35 0.16 -13.65
C LEU A 7 6.98 0.82 -13.52
N ALA A 8 6.94 2.12 -13.26
CA ALA A 8 5.70 2.87 -13.15
C ALA A 8 4.93 2.85 -14.49
N ALA A 9 5.62 3.06 -15.61
CA ALA A 9 5.01 3.03 -16.94
C ALA A 9 4.43 1.65 -17.24
N ARG A 10 5.16 0.59 -16.92
CA ARG A 10 4.70 -0.80 -17.13
C ARG A 10 3.49 -1.12 -16.26
N THR A 11 3.47 -0.62 -15.02
CA THR A 11 2.32 -0.75 -14.13
C THR A 11 1.08 -0.10 -14.74
N GLY A 12 1.22 1.13 -15.23
CA GLY A 12 0.13 1.84 -15.89
C GLY A 12 -0.38 1.12 -17.12
N GLN A 13 0.51 0.56 -17.93
CA GLN A 13 0.14 -0.21 -19.11
C GLN A 13 -0.65 -1.47 -18.73
N ALA A 14 -0.22 -2.17 -17.69
CA ALA A 14 -0.92 -3.36 -17.21
C ALA A 14 -2.31 -3.03 -16.68
N LEU A 15 -2.45 -1.94 -15.94
CA LEU A 15 -3.73 -1.47 -15.42
C LEU A 15 -4.66 -1.06 -16.56
N THR A 16 -4.13 -0.33 -17.54
CA THR A 16 -4.91 0.10 -18.70
C THR A 16 -5.46 -1.09 -19.50
N ARG A 17 -4.64 -2.13 -19.68
CA ARG A 17 -5.09 -3.35 -20.37
C ARG A 17 -6.25 -4.04 -19.66
N ARG A 18 -6.30 -3.95 -18.33
CA ARG A 18 -7.39 -4.53 -17.53
C ARG A 18 -8.58 -3.59 -17.36
N GLY A 19 -8.43 -2.31 -17.68
CA GLY A 19 -9.42 -1.29 -17.38
C GLY A 19 -9.53 -1.02 -15.89
N TRP A 20 -8.44 -1.18 -15.14
CA TRP A 20 -8.41 -1.06 -13.69
C TRP A 20 -7.78 0.27 -13.25
N ARG A 21 -8.26 0.75 -12.10
CA ARG A 21 -7.66 1.88 -11.39
C ARG A 21 -7.04 1.39 -10.09
N LEU A 22 -5.88 1.95 -9.76
CA LEU A 22 -5.11 1.59 -8.58
C LEU A 22 -5.19 2.69 -7.53
N ILE A 23 -5.34 2.28 -6.27
CA ILE A 23 -5.19 3.16 -5.11
C ILE A 23 -4.07 2.63 -4.21
N SER A 24 -3.35 3.51 -3.54
CA SER A 24 -2.36 3.11 -2.55
C SER A 24 -2.75 3.51 -1.14
N ALA A 25 -2.27 2.75 -0.16
CA ALA A 25 -2.31 3.11 1.25
C ALA A 25 -0.88 3.05 1.75
N GLU A 26 -0.30 4.22 2.02
CA GLU A 26 1.12 4.37 2.29
C GLU A 26 1.36 4.87 3.70
N SER A 27 2.29 4.23 4.40
CA SER A 27 2.72 4.66 5.73
C SER A 27 4.16 5.19 5.68
N CYS A 28 5.14 4.30 5.77
CA CYS A 28 6.56 4.72 5.82
C CYS A 28 7.03 5.45 4.56
N THR A 29 6.40 5.23 3.43
CA THR A 29 6.77 5.88 2.16
C THR A 29 6.22 7.30 2.04
N GLY A 30 5.24 7.68 2.87
CA GLY A 30 4.75 9.05 2.96
C GLY A 30 4.15 9.62 1.67
N GLY A 31 3.72 8.77 0.74
CA GLY A 31 3.18 9.20 -0.55
C GLY A 31 4.17 9.06 -1.71
N LEU A 32 5.36 8.50 -1.48
CA LEU A 32 6.38 8.36 -2.53
C LEU A 32 5.89 7.48 -3.68
N LEU A 33 5.16 6.40 -3.39
CA LEU A 33 4.61 5.55 -4.46
C LEU A 33 3.65 6.34 -5.34
N ALA A 34 2.73 7.08 -4.72
CA ALA A 34 1.78 7.91 -5.46
C ALA A 34 2.52 8.95 -6.31
N ALA A 35 3.54 9.61 -5.73
CA ALA A 35 4.33 10.59 -6.46
C ALA A 35 5.04 9.97 -7.66
N THR A 36 5.61 8.80 -7.49
CA THR A 36 6.32 8.08 -8.56
C THR A 36 5.36 7.70 -9.70
N LEU A 37 4.19 7.17 -9.36
CA LEU A 37 3.21 6.75 -10.36
C LEU A 37 2.62 7.94 -11.11
N THR A 38 2.37 9.04 -10.43
CA THR A 38 1.74 10.22 -11.05
C THR A 38 2.70 11.03 -11.92
N GLU A 39 4.00 10.74 -11.91
CA GLU A 39 4.93 11.34 -12.85
C GLU A 39 4.76 10.79 -14.28
N ILE A 40 4.13 9.65 -14.44
CA ILE A 40 3.94 9.03 -15.75
C ILE A 40 2.81 9.77 -16.49
N PRO A 41 3.06 10.28 -17.71
CA PRO A 41 2.00 10.91 -18.51
C PRO A 41 0.82 9.96 -18.69
N GLY A 42 -0.40 10.47 -18.49
CA GLY A 42 -1.61 9.68 -18.61
C GLY A 42 -1.99 8.90 -17.37
N ALA A 43 -1.29 9.09 -16.24
CA ALA A 43 -1.58 8.37 -15.00
C ALA A 43 -3.02 8.55 -14.52
N SER A 44 -3.68 9.65 -14.87
CA SER A 44 -5.08 9.88 -14.50
C SER A 44 -6.04 8.84 -15.07
N ASP A 45 -5.64 8.07 -16.07
CA ASP A 45 -6.48 7.02 -16.64
C ASP A 45 -6.51 5.76 -15.76
N TRP A 46 -5.49 5.56 -14.92
CA TRP A 46 -5.34 4.30 -14.17
C TRP A 46 -4.95 4.49 -12.70
N PHE A 47 -4.70 5.70 -12.24
CA PHE A 47 -4.38 5.96 -10.83
C PHE A 47 -5.51 6.72 -10.17
N GLU A 48 -6.10 6.11 -9.13
CA GLU A 48 -7.24 6.68 -8.42
C GLU A 48 -6.81 7.71 -7.37
N GLY A 49 -5.78 7.39 -6.60
CA GLY A 49 -5.34 8.23 -5.50
C GLY A 49 -4.55 7.45 -4.46
N ALA A 50 -4.29 8.11 -3.34
CA ALA A 50 -3.53 7.51 -2.26
C ALA A 50 -4.06 7.97 -0.90
N PHE A 51 -4.05 7.05 0.07
CA PHE A 51 -4.23 7.38 1.48
C PHE A 51 -2.84 7.36 2.12
N VAL A 52 -2.40 8.47 2.68
CA VAL A 52 -1.15 8.53 3.44
C VAL A 52 -1.51 8.34 4.90
N THR A 53 -1.32 7.14 5.42
CA THR A 53 -1.79 6.69 6.72
C THR A 53 -0.61 6.52 7.68
N TYR A 54 0.09 7.61 7.96
CA TYR A 54 1.36 7.54 8.67
C TYR A 54 1.17 7.12 10.14
N ARG A 55 0.28 7.81 10.88
CA ARG A 55 0.00 7.50 12.27
C ARG A 55 -0.98 6.31 12.38
N LEU A 56 -0.96 5.63 13.53
CA LEU A 56 -1.94 4.57 13.83
C LEU A 56 -3.37 5.09 13.69
N SER A 57 -3.63 6.29 14.23
CA SER A 57 -4.95 6.91 14.15
C SER A 57 -5.40 7.17 12.72
N ALA A 58 -4.46 7.51 11.83
CA ALA A 58 -4.77 7.72 10.41
C ALA A 58 -5.14 6.42 9.72
N LYS A 59 -4.49 5.30 10.09
CA LYS A 59 -4.84 3.99 9.55
C LYS A 59 -6.30 3.63 9.87
N THR A 60 -6.74 3.95 11.07
CA THR A 60 -8.13 3.74 11.47
C THR A 60 -9.07 4.73 10.79
N ALA A 61 -8.75 6.02 10.84
CA ALA A 61 -9.64 7.06 10.34
C ALA A 61 -9.81 7.03 8.82
N MET A 62 -8.74 6.76 8.08
CA MET A 62 -8.75 6.87 6.62
C MET A 62 -9.12 5.56 5.93
N VAL A 63 -8.62 4.44 6.42
CA VAL A 63 -8.83 3.13 5.76
C VAL A 63 -9.46 2.08 6.69
N GLY A 64 -9.95 2.50 7.84
CA GLY A 64 -10.78 1.64 8.70
C GLY A 64 -10.05 0.50 9.38
N VAL A 65 -8.73 0.58 9.56
CA VAL A 65 -7.98 -0.46 10.26
C VAL A 65 -8.40 -0.46 11.74
N SER A 66 -8.76 -1.64 12.25
CA SER A 66 -9.23 -1.80 13.62
C SER A 66 -8.13 -1.43 14.63
N PRO A 67 -8.42 -0.57 15.64
CA PRO A 67 -7.46 -0.31 16.72
C PRO A 67 -7.04 -1.57 17.45
N ALA A 68 -7.96 -2.52 17.65
CA ALA A 68 -7.63 -3.79 18.29
C ALA A 68 -6.64 -4.62 17.48
N LEU A 69 -6.76 -4.59 16.14
CA LEU A 69 -5.83 -5.28 15.26
C LEU A 69 -4.44 -4.65 15.33
N LEU A 70 -4.38 -3.30 15.38
CA LEU A 70 -3.13 -2.57 15.53
C LEU A 70 -2.45 -2.88 16.87
N ASP A 71 -3.22 -2.94 17.95
CA ASP A 71 -2.68 -3.28 19.28
C ASP A 71 -2.13 -4.69 19.29
N ARG A 72 -2.82 -5.61 18.65
CA ARG A 72 -2.47 -7.03 18.65
C ARG A 72 -1.23 -7.35 17.83
N HIS A 73 -1.10 -6.74 16.64
CA HIS A 73 -0.08 -7.12 15.66
C HIS A 73 0.99 -6.06 15.43
N GLY A 74 0.75 -4.82 15.84
CA GLY A 74 1.64 -3.71 15.50
C GLY A 74 1.44 -3.23 14.07
N ALA A 75 1.84 -1.99 13.81
CA ALA A 75 1.60 -1.35 12.51
C ALA A 75 2.35 -2.02 11.36
N VAL A 76 3.50 -2.64 11.65
CA VAL A 76 4.33 -3.27 10.61
C VAL A 76 4.18 -4.79 10.73
N SER A 77 3.18 -5.30 10.06
CA SER A 77 2.81 -6.71 10.14
C SER A 77 1.93 -7.10 8.94
N GLU A 78 1.85 -8.39 8.67
CA GLU A 78 1.00 -8.93 7.60
C GLU A 78 -0.47 -8.55 7.80
N PRO A 79 -1.08 -8.77 8.98
CA PRO A 79 -2.49 -8.43 9.15
C PRO A 79 -2.80 -6.95 8.90
N ILE A 80 -1.88 -6.05 9.25
CA ILE A 80 -2.09 -4.62 9.05
C ILE A 80 -1.89 -4.25 7.58
N ALA A 81 -0.91 -4.81 6.89
CA ALA A 81 -0.75 -4.59 5.45
C ALA A 81 -2.01 -5.05 4.69
N ARG A 82 -2.53 -6.22 5.05
CA ARG A 82 -3.79 -6.75 4.50
C ARG A 82 -4.96 -5.82 4.75
N ALA A 83 -5.14 -5.40 5.99
CA ALA A 83 -6.25 -4.52 6.38
C ALA A 83 -6.16 -3.15 5.69
N MET A 84 -4.96 -2.61 5.54
CA MET A 84 -4.76 -1.33 4.84
C MET A 84 -5.16 -1.44 3.36
N ALA A 85 -4.76 -2.49 2.67
CA ALA A 85 -5.10 -2.69 1.27
C ALA A 85 -6.61 -2.87 1.10
N GLU A 86 -7.22 -3.71 1.91
CA GLU A 86 -8.66 -3.94 1.87
C GLU A 86 -9.44 -2.65 2.19
N GLY A 87 -8.98 -1.92 3.21
CA GLY A 87 -9.60 -0.66 3.62
C GLY A 87 -9.48 0.44 2.55
N ALA A 88 -8.36 0.49 1.84
CA ALA A 88 -8.19 1.44 0.74
C ALA A 88 -9.22 1.20 -0.37
N LEU A 89 -9.48 -0.05 -0.71
CA LEU A 89 -10.54 -0.38 -1.67
C LEU A 89 -11.92 -0.05 -1.14
N ALA A 90 -12.20 -0.38 0.13
CA ALA A 90 -13.50 -0.12 0.73
C ALA A 90 -13.84 1.38 0.77
N ASN A 91 -12.83 2.24 0.78
CA ASN A 91 -12.99 3.69 0.87
C ASN A 91 -12.71 4.41 -0.45
N SER A 92 -12.78 3.72 -1.57
CA SER A 92 -12.52 4.30 -2.90
C SER A 92 -13.29 3.54 -3.96
N ASP A 93 -13.21 4.04 -5.20
CA ASP A 93 -13.80 3.38 -6.37
C ASP A 93 -12.74 2.60 -7.16
N ALA A 94 -11.55 2.40 -6.61
CA ALA A 94 -10.49 1.69 -7.29
C ALA A 94 -10.78 0.18 -7.42
N ASP A 95 -10.08 -0.47 -8.32
CA ASP A 95 -10.22 -1.92 -8.58
C ASP A 95 -9.15 -2.73 -7.88
N ILE A 96 -7.97 -2.14 -7.69
CA ILE A 96 -6.84 -2.77 -7.01
C ILE A 96 -6.19 -1.78 -6.06
N ALA A 97 -5.76 -2.27 -4.91
CA ALA A 97 -5.03 -1.48 -3.92
C ALA A 97 -3.69 -2.13 -3.60
N VAL A 98 -2.71 -1.29 -3.33
CA VAL A 98 -1.44 -1.71 -2.75
C VAL A 98 -1.24 -0.96 -1.44
N SER A 99 -0.82 -1.66 -0.40
CA SER A 99 -0.48 -1.06 0.88
C SER A 99 1.01 -1.22 1.17
N ILE A 100 1.57 -0.25 1.89
CA ILE A 100 2.98 -0.27 2.31
C ILE A 100 3.04 0.20 3.75
N THR A 101 3.57 -0.64 4.63
CA THR A 101 3.83 -0.28 6.02
C THR A 101 5.20 -0.81 6.42
N GLY A 102 5.99 -0.01 7.13
CA GLY A 102 7.35 -0.40 7.40
C GLY A 102 8.02 0.46 8.45
N ILE A 103 9.22 0.06 8.83
CA ILE A 103 10.07 0.76 9.79
C ILE A 103 11.26 1.32 9.03
N ALA A 104 11.17 2.62 8.69
CA ALA A 104 12.20 3.29 7.92
C ALA A 104 13.50 3.50 8.71
N GLY A 105 13.40 3.67 10.02
CA GLY A 105 14.56 3.96 10.86
C GLY A 105 14.91 5.46 10.83
N PRO A 106 16.05 5.85 11.50
CA PRO A 106 17.00 4.97 12.19
C PRO A 106 16.46 4.36 13.48
N ASP A 107 15.40 4.96 14.07
CA ASP A 107 14.80 4.48 15.31
C ASP A 107 13.64 3.54 15.05
N GLY A 108 13.27 2.80 16.08
CA GLY A 108 12.17 1.85 15.99
C GLY A 108 12.65 0.45 15.64
N GLY A 109 11.71 -0.46 15.54
CA GLY A 109 12.04 -1.83 15.26
C GLY A 109 12.36 -2.65 16.51
N ASP A 110 12.28 -3.94 16.36
CA ASP A 110 12.62 -4.92 17.42
C ASP A 110 13.14 -6.20 16.77
N VAL A 111 13.26 -7.27 17.54
CA VAL A 111 13.80 -8.54 17.05
C VAL A 111 12.92 -9.15 15.95
N LEU A 112 11.60 -9.01 16.07
CA LEU A 112 10.64 -9.55 15.10
C LEU A 112 10.47 -8.66 13.89
N SER A 113 10.58 -7.33 14.07
CA SER A 113 10.43 -6.33 13.01
C SER A 113 11.55 -5.31 13.09
N PRO A 114 12.76 -5.66 12.68
CA PRO A 114 13.90 -4.73 12.73
C PRO A 114 13.70 -3.56 11.74
N VAL A 115 14.48 -2.51 11.94
CA VAL A 115 14.55 -1.38 11.01
C VAL A 115 14.81 -1.91 9.60
N GLY A 116 14.07 -1.40 8.62
CA GLY A 116 14.12 -1.88 7.24
C GLY A 116 13.08 -2.94 6.91
N THR A 117 12.32 -3.41 7.89
CA THR A 117 11.20 -4.33 7.65
C THR A 117 10.06 -3.57 6.96
N ILE A 118 9.60 -4.08 5.83
CA ILE A 118 8.50 -3.50 5.07
C ILE A 118 7.53 -4.62 4.69
N TRP A 119 6.25 -4.37 4.94
CA TRP A 119 5.16 -5.25 4.52
C TRP A 119 4.36 -4.58 3.41
N PHE A 120 4.06 -5.35 2.39
CA PHE A 120 3.19 -4.97 1.28
C PHE A 120 1.93 -5.82 1.32
N GLY A 121 0.80 -5.22 0.91
CA GLY A 121 -0.44 -5.96 0.70
C GLY A 121 -1.06 -5.54 -0.63
N TRP A 122 -1.69 -6.48 -1.32
CA TRP A 122 -2.45 -6.22 -2.55
C TRP A 122 -3.84 -6.77 -2.38
N ALA A 123 -4.84 -5.95 -2.70
CA ALA A 123 -6.24 -6.35 -2.65
C ALA A 123 -6.91 -6.03 -3.98
N ILE A 124 -7.89 -6.83 -4.37
CA ILE A 124 -8.66 -6.60 -5.57
C ILE A 124 -10.15 -6.59 -5.25
N ARG A 125 -10.91 -5.89 -6.08
CA ARG A 125 -12.37 -5.86 -6.01
C ARG A 125 -12.91 -6.91 -6.99
N GLU A 126 -13.65 -7.85 -6.46
CA GLU A 126 -14.32 -8.90 -7.24
C GLU A 126 -15.84 -8.75 -7.08
N ASP A 127 -16.61 -9.45 -7.89
CA ASP A 127 -18.08 -9.43 -7.79
C ASP A 127 -18.57 -9.83 -6.41
N THR A 128 -17.85 -10.73 -5.75
CA THR A 128 -18.19 -11.25 -4.41
C THR A 128 -17.70 -10.35 -3.28
N GLY A 129 -16.92 -9.30 -3.57
CA GLY A 129 -16.41 -8.37 -2.58
C GLY A 129 -14.90 -8.10 -2.71
N ILE A 130 -14.35 -7.45 -1.69
CA ILE A 130 -12.94 -7.10 -1.65
C ILE A 130 -12.14 -8.24 -1.03
N GLN A 131 -11.04 -8.60 -1.67
CA GLN A 131 -10.18 -9.68 -1.17
C GLN A 131 -8.72 -9.30 -1.28
N CYS A 132 -7.97 -9.47 -0.19
CA CYS A 132 -6.52 -9.41 -0.23
C CYS A 132 -6.01 -10.67 -0.92
N VAL A 133 -5.24 -10.50 -2.00
CA VAL A 133 -4.78 -11.61 -2.83
C VAL A 133 -3.33 -11.97 -2.59
N GLN A 134 -2.56 -11.05 -1.99
CA GLN A 134 -1.14 -11.28 -1.73
C GLN A 134 -0.62 -10.34 -0.67
N THR A 135 0.31 -10.83 0.15
CA THR A 135 1.12 -10.02 1.05
C THR A 135 2.58 -10.43 0.86
N ALA A 136 3.50 -9.51 1.17
CA ALA A 136 4.92 -9.79 1.06
C ALA A 136 5.69 -9.00 2.11
N GLU A 137 6.69 -9.63 2.69
CA GLU A 137 7.61 -8.99 3.62
C GLU A 137 8.97 -8.82 2.95
N HIS A 138 9.56 -7.64 3.11
CA HIS A 138 10.90 -7.34 2.63
C HIS A 138 11.72 -6.71 3.74
N HIS A 139 13.01 -6.95 3.70
CA HIS A 139 13.98 -6.36 4.64
C HIS A 139 14.98 -5.56 3.82
N LEU A 140 14.91 -4.25 3.94
CA LEU A 140 15.79 -3.34 3.21
C LEU A 140 16.97 -2.95 4.08
N SER A 141 18.14 -2.87 3.47
CA SER A 141 19.36 -2.41 4.14
C SER A 141 19.52 -0.91 3.92
N GLY A 142 19.88 -0.21 4.97
CA GLY A 142 20.15 1.22 4.93
C GLY A 142 18.95 2.08 4.97
#